data_d362b9019ee4bef6c161aef957ff9479
#
_entry.id   d362b9019ee4bef6c161aef957ff9479
#
_cell.length_a   1.000
_cell.length_b   1.000
_cell.length_c   1.000
_cell.angle_alpha   90.00
_cell.angle_beta   90.00
_cell.angle_gamma   90.00
#
_symmetry.space_group_name_H-M   'P 1'
#
loop_
_entity.id
_entity.type
_entity.pdbx_description
1 polymer ?
#
loop_
_entity_poly.entity_id
_entity_poly.type
_entity_poly.pdbx_seq_one_letter_code
_entity_poly.pdbx_strand_id
1 'polypeptide(L)'
;MNNYKINAFGKTDVGLMRTINQDSIFVSTKPVGKLPNLFIVADGMGGHKAGDVASRVAIEKFVKYACTTHMTDPANILDAGIMSINKEIYDMANSNRDYSGMGTTFVIAEGHVYIANVGDSRLYYIGKDIQQITRDHSLVEDMVRMGLLEKEEARTHYKKNVITKAIGVAEDKTATPDIFEIEI
;
A
#
# COMPACT_ATOMS: atom_id res chain seq x y z
N MET A 1 -0.65 -30.14 6.14
CA MET A 1 -0.75 -28.67 6.26
C MET A 1 0.12 -28.27 7.42
N ASN A 2 1.21 -27.55 7.17
CA ASN A 2 2.05 -27.05 8.25
C ASN A 2 1.26 -25.99 9.03
N ASN A 3 0.96 -26.26 10.29
CA ASN A 3 0.28 -25.31 11.18
C ASN A 3 1.31 -24.25 11.64
N TYR A 4 1.63 -23.29 10.78
CA TYR A 4 2.40 -22.14 11.20
C TYR A 4 1.52 -21.23 12.07
N LYS A 5 2.05 -20.85 13.23
CA LYS A 5 1.43 -19.84 14.08
C LYS A 5 1.95 -18.48 13.67
N ILE A 6 1.07 -17.65 13.10
CA ILE A 6 1.42 -16.27 12.75
C ILE A 6 1.32 -15.41 14.01
N ASN A 7 2.41 -14.70 14.32
CA ASN A 7 2.43 -13.61 15.29
C ASN A 7 2.68 -12.32 14.51
N ALA A 8 1.89 -11.30 14.76
CA ALA A 8 2.00 -10.02 14.08
C ALA A 8 1.95 -8.87 15.07
N PHE A 9 2.68 -7.81 14.77
CA PHE A 9 2.68 -6.57 15.51
C PHE A 9 2.70 -5.41 14.52
N GLY A 10 1.92 -4.37 14.79
CA GLY A 10 1.88 -3.16 13.97
C GLY A 10 2.04 -1.93 14.85
N LYS A 11 2.77 -0.93 14.36
CA LYS A 11 2.95 0.37 15.01
C LYS A 11 3.02 1.47 13.96
N THR A 12 2.38 2.59 14.24
CA THR A 12 2.57 3.86 13.53
C THR A 12 2.83 4.97 14.54
N ASP A 13 3.50 6.03 14.11
CA ASP A 13 3.87 7.15 14.97
C ASP A 13 3.96 8.43 14.14
N VAL A 14 3.49 9.57 14.69
CA VAL A 14 3.53 10.85 13.99
C VAL A 14 4.95 11.37 13.75
N GLY A 15 5.92 10.87 14.53
CA GLY A 15 7.29 11.35 14.52
C GLY A 15 7.45 12.73 15.19
N LEU A 16 8.65 13.31 15.03
CA LEU A 16 9.02 14.56 15.70
C LEU A 16 8.74 15.82 14.88
N MET A 17 8.49 15.69 13.59
CA MET A 17 8.41 16.82 12.66
C MET A 17 7.00 17.15 12.19
N ARG A 18 6.08 16.19 12.26
CA ARG A 18 4.70 16.37 11.81
C ARG A 18 3.75 16.56 13.00
N THR A 19 2.61 17.18 12.77
CA THR A 19 1.54 17.36 13.77
C THR A 19 0.43 16.35 13.63
N ILE A 20 0.32 15.70 12.48
CA ILE A 20 -0.72 14.72 12.16
C ILE A 20 -0.04 13.49 11.60
N ASN A 21 -0.39 12.33 12.13
CA ASN A 21 -0.02 11.05 11.54
C ASN A 21 -0.95 10.77 10.36
N GLN A 22 -0.37 10.62 9.18
CA GLN A 22 -1.11 10.32 7.95
C GLN A 22 -1.03 8.83 7.56
N ASP A 23 -0.29 8.04 8.33
CA ASP A 23 -0.19 6.61 8.13
C ASP A 23 -1.33 5.87 8.82
N SER A 24 -1.80 4.82 8.20
CA SER A 24 -2.76 3.88 8.78
C SER A 24 -2.26 2.45 8.59
N ILE A 25 -2.57 1.59 9.57
CA ILE A 25 -2.20 0.18 9.53
C ILE A 25 -3.39 -0.70 9.89
N PHE A 26 -3.43 -1.89 9.31
CA PHE A 26 -4.37 -2.95 9.70
C PHE A 26 -3.62 -4.27 9.86
N VAL A 27 -3.87 -4.97 10.98
CA VAL A 27 -3.20 -6.22 11.31
C VAL A 27 -4.24 -7.22 11.79
N SER A 28 -4.44 -8.29 11.05
CA SER A 28 -5.30 -9.41 11.43
C SER A 28 -4.63 -10.74 11.15
N THR A 29 -4.38 -11.53 12.18
CA THR A 29 -3.96 -12.93 12.08
C THR A 29 -5.13 -13.90 11.97
N LYS A 30 -6.35 -13.37 11.95
CA LYS A 30 -7.61 -14.10 11.77
C LYS A 30 -8.17 -13.86 10.39
N PRO A 31 -9.02 -14.74 9.86
CA PRO A 31 -9.63 -14.55 8.55
C PRO A 31 -10.37 -13.21 8.41
N VAL A 32 -10.20 -12.58 7.25
CA VAL A 32 -10.93 -11.38 6.81
C VAL A 32 -11.60 -11.72 5.48
N GLY A 33 -12.90 -12.01 5.54
CA GLY A 33 -13.62 -12.55 4.39
C GLY A 33 -13.07 -13.90 3.94
N LYS A 34 -12.54 -13.97 2.72
CA LYS A 34 -11.92 -15.17 2.16
C LYS A 34 -10.39 -15.24 2.36
N LEU A 35 -9.79 -14.17 2.81
CA LEU A 35 -8.36 -14.14 3.12
C LEU A 35 -8.13 -14.72 4.52
N PRO A 36 -7.21 -15.69 4.71
CA PRO A 36 -6.97 -16.34 6.02
C PRO A 36 -6.35 -15.41 7.06
N ASN A 37 -5.74 -14.34 6.64
CA ASN A 37 -5.23 -13.22 7.44
C ASN A 37 -5.01 -12.01 6.53
N LEU A 38 -4.69 -10.84 7.12
CA LEU A 38 -4.53 -9.63 6.32
C LEU A 38 -3.70 -8.60 7.08
N PHE A 39 -2.67 -8.07 6.42
CA PHE A 39 -1.81 -7.01 6.92
C PHE A 39 -1.75 -5.88 5.91
N ILE A 40 -2.01 -4.65 6.33
CA ILE A 40 -2.03 -3.48 5.44
C ILE A 40 -1.23 -2.36 6.06
N VAL A 41 -0.42 -1.70 5.24
CA VAL A 41 0.22 -0.41 5.54
C VAL A 41 -0.20 0.59 4.46
N ALA A 42 -0.65 1.75 4.88
CA ALA A 42 -1.08 2.85 4.02
C ALA A 42 -0.45 4.15 4.51
N ASP A 43 0.43 4.76 3.71
CA ASP A 43 1.01 6.08 3.94
C ASP A 43 0.20 7.11 3.15
N GLY A 44 -0.54 7.93 3.87
CA GLY A 44 -1.45 8.91 3.30
C GLY A 44 -0.73 10.17 2.85
N MET A 45 -1.05 10.62 1.64
CA MET A 45 -0.56 11.86 1.08
C MET A 45 -1.69 12.85 0.84
N GLY A 46 -1.36 14.14 0.90
CA GLY A 46 -2.29 15.24 0.66
C GLY A 46 -2.03 16.41 1.61
N GLY A 47 -2.62 17.55 1.31
CA GLY A 47 -2.52 18.72 2.17
C GLY A 47 -3.29 18.56 3.48
N HIS A 48 -2.78 19.12 4.57
CA HIS A 48 -3.42 19.16 5.90
C HIS A 48 -3.92 17.78 6.41
N LYS A 49 -5.24 17.54 6.40
CA LYS A 49 -5.88 16.31 6.90
C LYS A 49 -6.22 15.29 5.81
N ALA A 50 -5.99 15.62 4.54
CA ALA A 50 -6.45 14.79 3.44
C ALA A 50 -5.75 13.43 3.37
N GLY A 51 -4.45 13.37 3.72
CA GLY A 51 -3.69 12.11 3.76
C GLY A 51 -4.17 11.16 4.87
N ASP A 52 -4.46 11.65 6.08
CA ASP A 52 -5.04 10.85 7.17
C ASP A 52 -6.38 10.23 6.74
N VAL A 53 -7.24 11.01 6.11
CA VAL A 53 -8.52 10.51 5.59
C VAL A 53 -8.28 9.45 4.51
N ALA A 54 -7.36 9.69 3.56
CA ALA A 54 -7.09 8.77 2.46
C ALA A 54 -6.62 7.40 2.95
N SER A 55 -5.59 7.36 3.80
CA SER A 55 -5.03 6.10 4.31
C SER A 55 -6.04 5.30 5.13
N ARG A 56 -6.78 5.97 6.02
CA ARG A 56 -7.81 5.34 6.85
C ARG A 56 -8.96 4.79 6.01
N VAL A 57 -9.52 5.61 5.11
CA VAL A 57 -10.63 5.22 4.24
C VAL A 57 -10.22 4.07 3.31
N ALA A 58 -8.99 4.10 2.77
CA ALA A 58 -8.49 3.01 1.94
C ALA A 58 -8.53 1.66 2.68
N ILE A 59 -8.05 1.62 3.92
CA ILE A 59 -8.07 0.40 4.74
C ILE A 59 -9.51 -0.03 5.04
N GLU A 60 -10.36 0.87 5.52
CA GLU A 60 -11.75 0.56 5.86
C GLU A 60 -12.51 -0.03 4.67
N LYS A 61 -12.35 0.59 3.50
CA LYS A 61 -13.01 0.15 2.26
C LYS A 61 -12.47 -1.17 1.76
N PHE A 62 -11.14 -1.38 1.82
CA PHE A 62 -10.55 -2.66 1.42
C PHE A 62 -11.00 -3.81 2.32
N VAL A 63 -10.98 -3.63 3.64
CA VAL A 63 -11.47 -4.64 4.59
C VAL A 63 -12.94 -4.98 4.33
N LYS A 64 -13.77 -3.96 4.08
CA LYS A 64 -15.17 -4.18 3.71
C LYS A 64 -15.27 -4.97 2.39
N TYR A 65 -14.52 -4.62 1.37
CA TYR A 65 -14.48 -5.32 0.10
C TYR A 65 -14.10 -6.80 0.28
N ALA A 66 -13.00 -7.08 1.02
CA ALA A 66 -12.54 -8.44 1.29
C ALA A 66 -13.60 -9.29 2.02
N CYS A 67 -14.39 -8.68 2.92
CA CYS A 67 -15.48 -9.36 3.63
C CYS A 67 -16.70 -9.64 2.75
N THR A 68 -16.95 -8.87 1.70
CA THR A 68 -18.18 -8.94 0.90
C THR A 68 -18.00 -9.57 -0.48
N THR A 69 -16.76 -9.67 -0.97
CA THR A 69 -16.48 -10.27 -2.27
C THR A 69 -16.80 -11.76 -2.31
N HIS A 70 -17.25 -12.24 -3.46
CA HIS A 70 -17.43 -13.67 -3.74
C HIS A 70 -16.18 -14.33 -4.34
N MET A 71 -15.15 -13.55 -4.66
CA MET A 71 -13.87 -14.07 -5.16
C MET A 71 -13.21 -14.94 -4.10
N THR A 72 -12.45 -15.94 -4.54
CA THR A 72 -11.76 -16.90 -3.65
C THR A 72 -10.25 -16.90 -3.87
N ASP A 73 -9.79 -16.43 -5.02
CA ASP A 73 -8.38 -16.31 -5.33
C ASP A 73 -7.80 -15.04 -4.69
N PRO A 74 -6.76 -15.15 -3.83
CA PRO A 74 -6.22 -14.00 -3.11
C PRO A 74 -5.67 -12.90 -4.03
N ALA A 75 -4.95 -13.24 -5.09
CA ALA A 75 -4.39 -12.25 -6.00
C ALA A 75 -5.49 -11.41 -6.66
N ASN A 76 -6.58 -12.06 -7.08
CA ASN A 76 -7.73 -11.37 -7.66
C ASN A 76 -8.48 -10.51 -6.64
N ILE A 77 -8.56 -10.95 -5.37
CA ILE A 77 -9.15 -10.15 -4.28
C ILE A 77 -8.32 -8.88 -4.06
N LEU A 78 -6.99 -9.02 -4.02
CA LEU A 78 -6.08 -7.89 -3.82
C LEU A 78 -6.19 -6.88 -4.98
N ASP A 79 -6.08 -7.35 -6.22
CA ASP A 79 -6.14 -6.50 -7.41
C ASP A 79 -7.48 -5.76 -7.52
N ALA A 80 -8.58 -6.49 -7.55
CA ALA A 80 -9.91 -5.91 -7.71
C ALA A 80 -10.30 -5.00 -6.52
N GLY A 81 -9.88 -5.38 -5.30
CA GLY A 81 -10.09 -4.55 -4.11
C GLY A 81 -9.37 -3.21 -4.21
N ILE A 82 -8.09 -3.21 -4.61
CA ILE A 82 -7.31 -1.98 -4.80
C ILE A 82 -7.93 -1.10 -5.89
N MET A 83 -8.33 -1.68 -7.01
CA MET A 83 -8.98 -0.90 -8.09
C MET A 83 -10.31 -0.29 -7.64
N SER A 84 -11.10 -1.01 -6.82
CA SER A 84 -12.35 -0.51 -6.26
C SER A 84 -12.12 0.67 -5.32
N ILE A 85 -11.15 0.57 -4.39
CA ILE A 85 -10.86 1.66 -3.45
C ILE A 85 -10.21 2.86 -4.15
N ASN A 86 -9.42 2.64 -5.20
CA ASN A 86 -8.86 3.73 -5.99
C ASN A 86 -9.96 4.65 -6.52
N LYS A 87 -10.98 4.05 -7.14
CA LYS A 87 -12.11 4.82 -7.66
C LYS A 87 -12.84 5.59 -6.55
N GLU A 88 -13.13 4.94 -5.42
CA GLU A 88 -13.85 5.60 -4.32
C GLU A 88 -13.05 6.79 -3.76
N ILE A 89 -11.74 6.65 -3.55
CA ILE A 89 -10.90 7.74 -3.02
C ILE A 89 -10.76 8.85 -4.06
N TYR A 90 -10.60 8.52 -5.33
CA TYR A 90 -10.56 9.50 -6.41
C TYR A 90 -11.86 10.32 -6.48
N ASP A 91 -13.02 9.66 -6.42
CA ASP A 91 -14.32 10.33 -6.42
C ASP A 91 -14.47 11.25 -5.19
N MET A 92 -14.03 10.82 -4.01
CA MET A 92 -14.01 11.64 -2.80
C MET A 92 -13.08 12.86 -2.93
N ALA A 93 -11.88 12.69 -3.49
CA ALA A 93 -10.92 13.78 -3.72
C ALA A 93 -11.48 14.87 -4.65
N ASN A 94 -12.29 14.47 -5.64
CA ASN A 94 -12.87 15.39 -6.60
C ASN A 94 -14.22 16.01 -6.14
N SER A 95 -14.90 15.38 -5.19
CA SER A 95 -16.18 15.86 -4.68
C SER A 95 -16.05 16.92 -3.57
N ASN A 96 -14.91 17.01 -2.89
CA ASN A 96 -14.69 17.94 -1.78
C ASN A 96 -13.31 18.59 -1.89
N ARG A 97 -13.26 19.92 -1.87
CA ARG A 97 -12.02 20.71 -1.92
C ARG A 97 -11.06 20.41 -0.78
N ASP A 98 -11.57 20.04 0.40
CA ASP A 98 -10.75 19.70 1.56
C ASP A 98 -9.96 18.39 1.34
N TYR A 99 -10.41 17.56 0.40
CA TYR A 99 -9.78 16.28 0.04
C TYR A 99 -9.03 16.34 -1.30
N SER A 100 -8.95 17.53 -1.90
CA SER A 100 -8.29 17.71 -3.20
C SER A 100 -6.84 17.22 -3.15
N GLY A 101 -6.48 16.32 -4.08
CA GLY A 101 -5.15 15.73 -4.17
C GLY A 101 -4.80 14.73 -3.07
N MET A 102 -5.80 14.24 -2.31
CA MET A 102 -5.55 13.15 -1.37
C MET A 102 -5.25 11.85 -2.12
N GLY A 103 -4.40 11.06 -1.53
CA GLY A 103 -4.06 9.73 -2.01
C GLY A 103 -3.35 8.94 -0.92
N THR A 104 -3.03 7.70 -1.20
CA THR A 104 -2.27 6.88 -0.27
C THR A 104 -1.46 5.82 -1.00
N THR A 105 -0.30 5.47 -0.45
CA THR A 105 0.35 4.21 -0.78
C THR A 105 -0.46 3.05 -0.18
N PHE A 106 -0.23 1.83 -0.65
CA PHE A 106 -0.95 0.69 -0.12
C PHE A 106 -0.14 -0.59 -0.32
N VAL A 107 0.30 -1.20 0.78
CA VAL A 107 0.95 -2.50 0.78
C VAL A 107 0.11 -3.47 1.58
N ILE A 108 -0.25 -4.58 0.95
CA ILE A 108 -1.03 -5.64 1.56
C ILE A 108 -0.22 -6.93 1.52
N ALA A 109 -0.23 -7.67 2.59
CA ALA A 109 0.25 -9.04 2.65
C ALA A 109 -0.85 -9.96 3.20
N GLU A 110 -1.05 -11.07 2.54
CA GLU A 110 -1.86 -12.18 2.97
C GLU A 110 -0.92 -13.34 3.25
N GLY A 111 -1.06 -13.95 4.42
CA GLY A 111 -0.05 -14.69 5.17
C GLY A 111 0.54 -15.94 4.60
N HIS A 112 0.25 -16.29 3.38
CA HIS A 112 1.04 -17.30 2.75
C HIS A 112 1.89 -16.75 1.64
N VAL A 113 1.54 -15.56 1.05
CA VAL A 113 2.40 -15.34 -0.05
C VAL A 113 1.97 -14.28 -1.04
N TYR A 114 0.78 -13.74 -0.95
CA TYR A 114 0.35 -12.72 -1.87
C TYR A 114 0.57 -11.32 -1.31
N ILE A 115 1.27 -10.50 -2.06
CA ILE A 115 1.59 -9.12 -1.71
C ILE A 115 1.11 -8.24 -2.86
N ALA A 116 0.37 -7.20 -2.55
CA ALA A 116 0.01 -6.16 -3.50
C ALA A 116 0.62 -4.83 -3.05
N ASN A 117 1.24 -4.11 -3.99
CA ASN A 117 1.88 -2.83 -3.72
C ASN A 117 1.43 -1.74 -4.69
N VAL A 118 1.05 -0.59 -4.13
CA VAL A 118 0.88 0.68 -4.85
C VAL A 118 1.61 1.77 -4.05
N GLY A 119 2.62 2.39 -4.62
CA GLY A 119 3.41 3.43 -3.96
C GLY A 119 4.83 2.99 -3.62
N ASP A 120 5.44 3.70 -2.67
CA ASP A 120 6.83 3.51 -2.24
C ASP A 120 6.97 2.96 -0.81
N SER A 121 5.86 2.53 -0.20
CA SER A 121 5.89 1.70 1.02
C SER A 121 6.45 0.32 0.70
N ARG A 122 7.26 -0.22 1.60
CA ARG A 122 8.08 -1.41 1.32
C ARG A 122 7.72 -2.60 2.18
N LEU A 123 7.80 -3.79 1.59
CA LEU A 123 7.77 -5.06 2.30
C LEU A 123 9.12 -5.77 2.16
N TYR A 124 9.66 -6.23 3.28
CA TYR A 124 10.90 -7.00 3.34
C TYR A 124 10.63 -8.40 3.87
N TYR A 125 11.20 -9.39 3.21
CA TYR A 125 11.35 -10.73 3.75
C TYR A 125 12.68 -10.83 4.49
N ILE A 126 12.65 -11.36 5.72
CA ILE A 126 13.83 -11.56 6.54
C ILE A 126 13.96 -13.06 6.81
N GLY A 127 14.89 -13.70 6.11
CA GLY A 127 15.27 -15.09 6.30
C GLY A 127 16.74 -15.17 6.70
N LYS A 128 17.55 -15.91 5.94
CA LYS A 128 19.03 -15.86 6.09
C LYS A 128 19.58 -14.47 5.72
N ASP A 129 18.98 -13.88 4.71
CA ASP A 129 19.28 -12.52 4.22
C ASP A 129 18.02 -11.66 4.26
N ILE A 130 18.22 -10.35 4.18
CA ILE A 130 17.11 -9.37 4.06
C ILE A 130 16.89 -9.10 2.58
N GLN A 131 15.67 -9.33 2.10
CA GLN A 131 15.26 -9.08 0.73
C GLN A 131 14.06 -8.14 0.68
N GLN A 132 14.17 -7.04 -0.06
CA GLN A 132 13.02 -6.21 -0.40
C GLN A 132 12.20 -6.92 -1.47
N ILE A 133 10.92 -7.18 -1.19
CA ILE A 133 10.00 -7.87 -2.11
C ILE A 133 9.29 -6.86 -3.00
N THR A 134 8.78 -5.79 -2.40
CA THR A 134 8.09 -4.73 -3.16
C THR A 134 9.08 -3.87 -3.92
N ARG A 135 8.60 -3.26 -5.00
CA ARG A 135 9.33 -2.25 -5.76
C ARG A 135 8.67 -0.89 -5.54
N ASP A 136 9.49 0.12 -5.29
CA ASP A 136 8.97 1.47 -5.13
C ASP A 136 8.42 2.02 -6.45
N HIS A 137 7.21 2.52 -6.42
CA HIS A 137 6.67 3.33 -7.49
C HIS A 137 7.11 4.78 -7.30
N SER A 138 8.36 5.05 -7.59
CA SER A 138 8.97 6.38 -7.46
C SER A 138 9.79 6.74 -8.69
N LEU A 139 9.90 8.04 -8.94
CA LEU A 139 10.66 8.55 -10.09
C LEU A 139 12.12 8.09 -10.04
N VAL A 140 12.73 8.09 -8.86
CA VAL A 140 14.15 7.69 -8.72
C VAL A 140 14.34 6.19 -8.95
N GLU A 141 13.40 5.34 -8.54
CA GLU A 141 13.45 3.91 -8.84
C GLU A 141 13.30 3.65 -10.35
N ASP A 142 12.42 4.39 -11.04
CA ASP A 142 12.30 4.31 -12.49
C ASP A 142 13.59 4.74 -13.19
N MET A 143 14.25 5.82 -12.71
CA MET A 143 15.55 6.27 -13.24
C MET A 143 16.65 5.22 -13.03
N VAL A 144 16.72 4.59 -11.86
CA VAL A 144 17.69 3.51 -11.60
C VAL A 144 17.46 2.33 -12.55
N ARG A 145 16.21 1.92 -12.76
CA ARG A 145 15.88 0.84 -13.71
C ARG A 145 16.25 1.15 -15.16
N MET A 146 16.17 2.43 -15.55
CA MET A 146 16.56 2.88 -16.89
C MET A 146 18.09 3.06 -17.01
N GLY A 147 18.86 2.85 -15.94
CA GLY A 147 20.30 3.09 -15.91
C GLY A 147 20.69 4.57 -15.97
N LEU A 148 19.75 5.44 -15.61
CA LEU A 148 19.95 6.91 -15.60
C LEU A 148 20.44 7.42 -14.24
N LEU A 149 20.41 6.58 -13.22
CA LEU A 149 20.80 6.91 -11.85
C LEU A 149 21.34 5.65 -11.15
N GLU A 150 22.40 5.79 -10.37
CA GLU A 150 22.89 4.72 -9.53
C GLU A 150 22.03 4.60 -8.25
N LYS A 151 21.92 3.38 -7.70
CA LYS A 151 21.06 3.10 -6.55
C LYS A 151 21.44 3.92 -5.30
N GLU A 152 22.71 4.18 -5.13
CA GLU A 152 23.28 5.00 -4.05
C GLU A 152 22.88 6.48 -4.21
N GLU A 153 22.88 6.98 -5.44
CA GLU A 153 22.52 8.36 -5.77
C GLU A 153 21.02 8.61 -5.57
N ALA A 154 20.16 7.60 -5.80
CA ALA A 154 18.72 7.69 -5.62
C ALA A 154 18.34 8.15 -4.20
N ARG A 155 19.09 7.75 -3.17
CA ARG A 155 18.84 8.09 -1.77
C ARG A 155 18.95 9.57 -1.45
N THR A 156 19.79 10.30 -2.18
CA THR A 156 20.07 11.73 -1.97
C THR A 156 19.50 12.62 -3.07
N HIS A 157 18.90 12.02 -4.09
CA HIS A 157 18.37 12.75 -5.23
C HIS A 157 17.26 13.72 -4.83
N TYR A 158 17.22 14.92 -5.40
CA TYR A 158 16.25 15.97 -5.04
C TYR A 158 14.79 15.59 -5.32
N LYS A 159 14.53 14.64 -6.22
CA LYS A 159 13.19 14.09 -6.52
C LYS A 159 12.92 12.74 -5.85
N LYS A 160 13.67 12.34 -4.84
CA LYS A 160 13.52 11.03 -4.17
C LYS A 160 12.13 10.77 -3.57
N ASN A 161 11.40 11.83 -3.27
CA ASN A 161 10.05 11.74 -2.70
C ASN A 161 8.93 11.85 -3.76
N VAL A 162 9.27 11.76 -5.06
CA VAL A 162 8.26 11.83 -6.13
C VAL A 162 7.74 10.43 -6.41
N ILE A 163 6.51 10.16 -5.97
CA ILE A 163 5.80 8.90 -6.18
C ILE A 163 5.15 8.91 -7.57
N THR A 164 5.22 7.78 -8.28
CA THR A 164 4.67 7.62 -9.64
C THR A 164 3.34 6.88 -9.68
N LYS A 165 2.99 6.14 -8.61
CA LYS A 165 1.68 5.51 -8.44
C LYS A 165 1.17 5.70 -7.00
N ALA A 166 -0.10 6.03 -6.85
CA ALA A 166 -0.80 6.08 -5.57
C ALA A 166 -2.30 5.87 -5.78
N ILE A 167 -2.97 5.36 -4.75
CA ILE A 167 -4.42 5.21 -4.72
C ILE A 167 -5.08 6.57 -4.59
N GLY A 168 -6.12 6.84 -5.38
CA GLY A 168 -6.95 8.04 -5.32
C GLY A 168 -6.43 9.25 -6.10
N VAL A 169 -5.25 9.16 -6.72
CA VAL A 169 -4.64 10.28 -7.46
C VAL A 169 -5.16 10.37 -8.89
N ALA A 170 -5.48 9.24 -9.51
CA ALA A 170 -6.02 9.20 -10.86
C ALA A 170 -7.14 8.18 -10.97
N GLU A 171 -8.10 8.44 -11.88
CA GLU A 171 -9.26 7.56 -12.09
C GLU A 171 -8.87 6.24 -12.77
N ASP A 172 -7.83 6.27 -13.57
CA ASP A 172 -7.43 5.20 -14.47
C ASP A 172 -6.53 4.12 -13.82
N LYS A 173 -5.98 3.26 -14.68
CA LYS A 173 -5.11 2.13 -14.30
C LYS A 173 -3.76 2.51 -13.67
N THR A 174 -3.52 3.79 -13.38
CA THR A 174 -2.26 4.21 -12.72
C THR A 174 -2.13 3.67 -11.30
N ALA A 175 -3.24 3.26 -10.68
CA ALA A 175 -3.24 2.60 -9.38
C ALA A 175 -3.22 1.06 -9.48
N THR A 176 -2.98 0.48 -10.67
CA THR A 176 -2.84 -0.98 -10.81
C THR A 176 -1.71 -1.46 -9.90
N PRO A 177 -1.98 -2.37 -8.96
CA PRO A 177 -0.96 -2.86 -8.04
C PRO A 177 0.05 -3.76 -8.74
N ASP A 178 1.28 -3.76 -8.25
CA ASP A 178 2.20 -4.85 -8.51
C ASP A 178 1.86 -6.00 -7.55
N ILE A 179 1.58 -7.18 -8.09
CA ILE A 179 1.28 -8.39 -7.31
C ILE A 179 2.52 -9.27 -7.27
N PHE A 180 2.90 -9.70 -6.08
CA PHE A 180 4.01 -10.62 -5.85
C PHE A 180 3.48 -11.88 -5.16
N GLU A 181 4.05 -13.00 -5.51
CA GLU A 181 3.86 -14.28 -4.84
C GLU A 181 5.22 -14.78 -4.36
N ILE A 182 5.35 -15.10 -3.07
CA ILE A 182 6.59 -15.64 -2.49
C ILE A 182 6.29 -16.95 -1.76
N GLU A 183 7.14 -17.95 -1.93
CA GLU A 183 7.11 -19.19 -1.14
C GLU A 183 7.95 -18.99 0.13
N ILE A 184 7.36 -19.29 1.31
CA ILE A 184 8.01 -19.16 2.62
C ILE A 184 8.32 -20.55 3.18
#